data_29ef8dfa1734761cbe13fad83abcf2ff
#
_entry.id   29ef8dfa1734761cbe13fad83abcf2ff
#
_cell.length_a   1.000
_cell.length_b   1.000
_cell.length_c   1.000
_cell.angle_alpha   90.00
_cell.angle_beta   90.00
_cell.angle_gamma   90.00
#
_symmetry.space_group_name_H-M   'P 1'
#
loop_
_entity.id
_entity.type
_entity.pdbx_description
1 polymer ?
#
loop_
_entity_poly.entity_id
_entity_poly.type
_entity_poly.pdbx_seq_one_letter_code
_entity_poly.pdbx_strand_id
1 'polypeptide(L)'
;GSSGALIAALFNRYVKNKPSPDQMVSKDMVTLKNQLAQMESFYHGTSSGIDPLNSYMKRPLLFEGNGKIRKVDIHLPAKNRDFAVFLLNSGNRGETGPLVNIFLEKTKQSGKQGIHVDHLNNMTQRAIQSIIKGKNREFFNALQDLSSYQLKHFDAMIPEGFHSIWKKGLDNGKYYLKLCGSGGGGSLLGFTNDLPAVRSMMAKKDLEVIPVYVQQIR
;
A
#
# COMPACT_ATOMS: atom_id res chain seq x y z
N GLY A 1 -3.46 0.97 9.94
CA GLY A 1 -4.02 -0.32 10.00
C GLY A 1 -4.41 -0.95 11.32
N SER A 2 -3.94 -0.48 12.51
CA SER A 2 -4.28 -1.15 13.79
C SER A 2 -5.76 -1.02 14.16
N SER A 3 -6.38 0.15 13.93
CA SER A 3 -7.82 0.35 14.14
C SER A 3 -8.66 -0.53 13.23
N GLY A 4 -8.32 -0.58 11.94
CA GLY A 4 -9.01 -1.44 10.99
C GLY A 4 -8.94 -2.93 11.37
N ALA A 5 -7.80 -3.41 11.83
CA ALA A 5 -7.65 -4.78 12.31
C ALA A 5 -8.48 -5.04 13.57
N LEU A 6 -8.51 -4.07 14.51
CA LEU A 6 -9.36 -4.16 15.72
C LEU A 6 -10.84 -4.22 15.35
N ILE A 7 -11.32 -3.34 14.47
CA ILE A 7 -12.71 -3.31 14.01
C ILE A 7 -13.07 -4.64 13.32
N ALA A 8 -12.20 -5.17 12.46
CA ALA A 8 -12.43 -6.47 11.82
C ALA A 8 -12.53 -7.61 12.84
N ALA A 9 -11.69 -7.58 13.88
CA ALA A 9 -11.72 -8.57 14.96
C ALA A 9 -13.01 -8.47 15.80
N LEU A 10 -13.43 -7.25 16.18
CA LEU A 10 -14.68 -7.02 16.90
C LEU A 10 -15.89 -7.47 16.07
N PHE A 11 -15.95 -7.08 14.79
CA PHE A 11 -16.99 -7.52 13.88
C PHE A 11 -17.04 -9.05 13.80
N ASN A 12 -15.88 -9.69 13.60
CA ASN A 12 -15.79 -11.14 13.51
C ASN A 12 -16.18 -11.86 14.82
N ARG A 13 -15.94 -11.26 15.98
CA ARG A 13 -16.23 -11.85 17.28
C ARG A 13 -17.70 -11.73 17.67
N TYR A 14 -18.30 -10.56 17.48
CA TYR A 14 -19.57 -10.21 18.11
C TYR A 14 -20.76 -10.17 17.14
N VAL A 15 -20.54 -10.01 15.84
CA VAL A 15 -21.66 -10.02 14.88
C VAL A 15 -22.13 -11.44 14.61
N LYS A 16 -23.44 -11.67 14.86
CA LYS A 16 -24.11 -12.92 14.51
C LYS A 16 -24.43 -12.94 13.01
N ASN A 17 -24.49 -14.14 12.42
CA ASN A 17 -24.84 -14.33 11.00
C ASN A 17 -24.01 -13.46 10.02
N LYS A 18 -22.74 -13.27 10.36
CA LYS A 18 -21.82 -12.52 9.51
C LYS A 18 -21.60 -13.22 8.15
N PRO A 19 -21.44 -12.46 7.06
CA PRO A 19 -21.22 -13.05 5.75
C PRO A 19 -19.86 -13.74 5.67
N SER A 20 -19.81 -14.91 5.03
CA SER A 20 -18.53 -15.60 4.78
C SER A 20 -17.72 -14.83 3.72
N PRO A 21 -16.44 -14.51 3.97
CA PRO A 21 -15.58 -13.81 3.02
C PRO A 21 -15.54 -14.47 1.63
N ASP A 22 -15.55 -15.80 1.57
CA ASP A 22 -15.46 -16.53 0.30
C ASP A 22 -16.72 -16.41 -0.55
N GLN A 23 -17.90 -16.30 0.06
CA GLN A 23 -19.20 -16.22 -0.62
C GLN A 23 -19.59 -14.79 -1.02
N MET A 24 -18.95 -13.76 -0.42
CA MET A 24 -19.31 -12.37 -0.68
C MET A 24 -19.05 -11.98 -2.13
N VAL A 25 -20.05 -11.34 -2.77
CA VAL A 25 -19.93 -10.66 -4.04
C VAL A 25 -19.64 -9.17 -3.84
N SER A 26 -19.40 -8.45 -4.94
CA SER A 26 -19.02 -7.01 -4.89
C SER A 26 -19.99 -6.16 -4.06
N LYS A 27 -21.31 -6.36 -4.23
CA LYS A 27 -22.35 -5.61 -3.50
C LYS A 27 -22.25 -5.83 -2.00
N ASP A 28 -22.03 -7.07 -1.56
CA ASP A 28 -21.91 -7.42 -0.14
C ASP A 28 -20.65 -6.76 0.47
N MET A 29 -19.54 -6.81 -0.27
CA MET A 29 -18.29 -6.17 0.15
C MET A 29 -18.43 -4.65 0.29
N VAL A 30 -19.16 -3.99 -0.61
CA VAL A 30 -19.44 -2.55 -0.51
C VAL A 30 -20.31 -2.25 0.71
N THR A 31 -21.35 -3.04 0.96
CA THR A 31 -22.21 -2.89 2.14
C THR A 31 -21.42 -3.08 3.42
N LEU A 32 -20.64 -4.16 3.51
CA LEU A 32 -19.81 -4.45 4.68
C LEU A 32 -18.76 -3.36 4.89
N LYS A 33 -18.11 -2.88 3.80
CA LYS A 33 -17.15 -1.76 3.88
C LYS A 33 -17.75 -0.55 4.57
N ASN A 34 -18.99 -0.18 4.21
CA ASN A 34 -19.66 0.99 4.79
C ASN A 34 -20.02 0.76 6.27
N GLN A 35 -20.45 -0.44 6.65
CA GLN A 35 -20.71 -0.79 8.05
C GLN A 35 -19.42 -0.72 8.89
N LEU A 36 -18.34 -1.31 8.39
CA LEU A 36 -17.04 -1.26 9.07
C LEU A 36 -16.46 0.16 9.13
N ALA A 37 -16.72 1.00 8.12
CA ALA A 37 -16.38 2.41 8.14
C ALA A 37 -17.08 3.16 9.28
N GLN A 38 -18.37 2.92 9.48
CA GLN A 38 -19.14 3.50 10.61
C GLN A 38 -18.56 3.07 11.95
N MET A 39 -18.23 1.79 12.12
CA MET A 39 -17.61 1.29 13.34
C MET A 39 -16.25 1.94 13.61
N GLU A 40 -15.40 2.08 12.58
CA GLU A 40 -14.07 2.68 12.70
C GLU A 40 -14.13 4.19 12.94
N SER A 41 -15.13 4.87 12.40
CA SER A 41 -15.36 6.32 12.58
C SER A 41 -15.59 6.72 14.03
N PHE A 42 -16.03 5.79 14.88
CA PHE A 42 -16.10 6.01 16.32
C PHE A 42 -14.75 6.39 16.94
N TYR A 43 -13.65 5.86 16.40
CA TYR A 43 -12.28 6.13 16.90
C TYR A 43 -11.60 7.32 16.22
N HIS A 44 -11.93 7.60 14.95
CA HIS A 44 -11.16 8.53 14.10
C HIS A 44 -12.01 9.62 13.43
N GLY A 45 -13.30 9.69 13.76
CA GLY A 45 -14.24 10.66 13.17
C GLY A 45 -14.67 10.29 11.74
N THR A 46 -13.74 9.92 10.86
CA THR A 46 -14.04 9.49 9.48
C THR A 46 -13.19 8.28 9.09
N SER A 47 -13.81 7.33 8.43
CA SER A 47 -13.12 6.15 7.88
C SER A 47 -13.62 5.81 6.49
N SER A 48 -12.72 5.32 5.63
CA SER A 48 -13.06 4.76 4.33
C SER A 48 -13.64 3.35 4.40
N GLY A 49 -13.42 2.64 5.51
CA GLY A 49 -13.75 1.22 5.70
C GLY A 49 -12.88 0.25 4.90
N ILE A 50 -11.85 0.73 4.20
CA ILE A 50 -10.97 -0.11 3.36
C ILE A 50 -10.12 -1.02 4.23
N ASP A 51 -9.45 -0.47 5.24
CA ASP A 51 -8.56 -1.23 6.12
C ASP A 51 -9.31 -2.33 6.91
N PRO A 52 -10.44 -2.05 7.58
CA PRO A 52 -11.17 -3.10 8.27
C PRO A 52 -11.79 -4.12 7.32
N LEU A 53 -12.28 -3.73 6.13
CA LEU A 53 -12.76 -4.68 5.14
C LEU A 53 -11.62 -5.61 4.67
N ASN A 54 -10.45 -5.06 4.33
CA ASN A 54 -9.32 -5.86 3.89
C ASN A 54 -8.85 -6.84 4.98
N SER A 55 -8.82 -6.38 6.23
CA SER A 55 -8.49 -7.23 7.39
C SER A 55 -9.51 -8.36 7.61
N TYR A 56 -10.80 -8.09 7.41
CA TYR A 56 -11.85 -9.10 7.52
C TYR A 56 -11.79 -10.13 6.38
N MET A 57 -11.59 -9.66 5.15
CA MET A 57 -11.55 -10.51 3.95
C MET A 57 -10.30 -11.40 3.87
N LYS A 58 -9.18 -11.01 4.52
CA LYS A 58 -7.90 -11.76 4.58
C LYS A 58 -7.36 -12.16 3.21
N ARG A 59 -7.62 -11.34 2.19
CA ARG A 59 -7.17 -11.58 0.82
C ARG A 59 -7.06 -10.26 0.04
N PRO A 60 -6.27 -10.21 -1.04
CA PRO A 60 -6.15 -9.02 -1.86
C PRO A 60 -7.50 -8.59 -2.45
N LEU A 61 -7.80 -7.31 -2.34
CA LEU A 61 -8.99 -6.69 -2.88
C LEU A 61 -8.60 -5.61 -3.89
N LEU A 62 -9.31 -5.56 -5.01
CA LEU A 62 -9.22 -4.48 -5.99
C LEU A 62 -10.43 -3.57 -5.84
N PHE A 63 -10.17 -2.30 -5.53
CA PHE A 63 -11.17 -1.24 -5.49
C PHE A 63 -11.17 -0.53 -6.84
N GLU A 64 -12.27 -0.62 -7.57
CA GLU A 64 -12.41 0.00 -8.88
C GLU A 64 -13.05 1.39 -8.77
N GLY A 65 -12.71 2.29 -9.69
CA GLY A 65 -13.20 3.69 -9.69
C GLY A 65 -14.72 3.83 -9.81
N ASN A 66 -15.42 2.78 -10.25
CA ASN A 66 -16.88 2.70 -10.30
C ASN A 66 -17.53 2.24 -8.97
N GLY A 67 -16.77 2.16 -7.89
CA GLY A 67 -17.22 1.71 -6.58
C GLY A 67 -17.31 0.19 -6.40
N LYS A 68 -16.97 -0.60 -7.41
CA LYS A 68 -16.92 -2.06 -7.30
C LYS A 68 -15.71 -2.53 -6.53
N ILE A 69 -15.88 -3.62 -5.81
CA ILE A 69 -14.79 -4.30 -5.09
C ILE A 69 -14.70 -5.72 -5.62
N ARG A 70 -13.51 -6.16 -6.00
CA ARG A 70 -13.26 -7.53 -6.46
C ARG A 70 -12.18 -8.20 -5.64
N LYS A 71 -12.38 -9.47 -5.37
CA LYS A 71 -11.31 -10.36 -4.91
C LYS A 71 -10.38 -10.62 -6.09
N VAL A 72 -9.08 -10.50 -5.87
CA VAL A 72 -8.07 -10.72 -6.92
C VAL A 72 -7.00 -11.67 -6.42
N ASP A 73 -6.47 -12.46 -7.35
CA ASP A 73 -5.29 -13.26 -7.10
C ASP A 73 -4.07 -12.48 -7.61
N ILE A 74 -3.05 -12.42 -6.77
CA ILE A 74 -1.80 -11.75 -7.10
C ILE A 74 -0.82 -12.82 -7.58
N HIS A 75 -0.42 -12.73 -8.85
CA HIS A 75 0.55 -13.63 -9.44
C HIS A 75 1.95 -13.04 -9.29
N LEU A 76 2.61 -13.44 -8.22
CA LEU A 76 3.99 -13.03 -7.96
C LEU A 76 4.98 -13.94 -8.70
N PRO A 77 6.21 -13.48 -8.98
CA PRO A 77 7.17 -14.21 -9.84
C PRO A 77 7.49 -15.60 -9.33
N ALA A 78 6.97 -16.63 -9.99
CA ALA A 78 7.17 -18.03 -9.59
C ALA A 78 8.63 -18.52 -9.70
N LYS A 79 9.51 -17.78 -10.37
CA LYS A 79 10.89 -18.21 -10.65
C LYS A 79 11.98 -17.43 -9.91
N ASN A 80 11.63 -16.36 -9.20
CA ASN A 80 12.61 -15.53 -8.51
C ASN A 80 12.52 -15.77 -6.99
N ARG A 81 13.48 -16.52 -6.45
CA ARG A 81 13.56 -16.87 -5.03
C ARG A 81 13.76 -15.66 -4.11
N ASP A 82 14.25 -14.56 -4.65
CA ASP A 82 14.62 -13.37 -3.90
C ASP A 82 13.57 -12.26 -4.01
N PHE A 83 12.44 -12.52 -4.71
CA PHE A 83 11.33 -11.58 -4.73
C PHE A 83 10.72 -11.46 -3.35
N ALA A 84 10.59 -10.24 -2.90
CA ALA A 84 9.90 -9.93 -1.65
C ALA A 84 9.14 -8.62 -1.72
N VAL A 85 8.04 -8.59 -0.95
CA VAL A 85 7.39 -7.36 -0.50
C VAL A 85 7.77 -7.19 0.97
N PHE A 86 8.22 -6.01 1.34
CA PHE A 86 8.72 -5.73 2.68
C PHE A 86 8.28 -4.37 3.21
N LEU A 87 8.35 -4.20 4.51
CA LEU A 87 8.16 -2.92 5.17
C LEU A 87 9.49 -2.41 5.72
N LEU A 88 9.69 -1.10 5.64
CA LEU A 88 10.69 -0.36 6.41
C LEU A 88 9.94 0.50 7.41
N ASN A 89 10.18 0.28 8.70
CA ASN A 89 9.58 1.08 9.76
C ASN A 89 10.34 2.39 9.91
N SER A 90 9.63 3.52 9.88
CA SER A 90 10.24 4.84 10.07
C SER A 90 10.53 5.18 11.54
N GLY A 91 10.00 4.41 12.48
CA GLY A 91 10.08 4.72 13.91
C GLY A 91 9.14 5.84 14.38
N ASN A 92 8.62 6.63 13.47
CA ASN A 92 7.76 7.77 13.76
C ASN A 92 6.28 7.47 13.49
N ARG A 93 5.39 8.09 14.27
CA ARG A 93 3.96 8.11 13.95
C ARG A 93 3.67 9.33 13.10
N GLY A 94 3.13 9.13 11.90
CA GLY A 94 2.64 10.22 11.06
C GLY A 94 1.24 10.68 11.48
N GLU A 95 0.99 11.97 11.35
CA GLU A 95 -0.35 12.55 11.50
C GLU A 95 -1.05 12.60 10.13
N THR A 96 -2.16 11.88 9.99
CA THR A 96 -2.85 11.74 8.70
C THR A 96 -3.48 13.05 8.21
N GLY A 97 -4.11 13.80 9.10
CA GLY A 97 -4.87 15.00 8.72
C GLY A 97 -4.05 16.07 7.97
N PRO A 98 -2.94 16.55 8.52
CA PRO A 98 -2.08 17.53 7.86
C PRO A 98 -1.57 17.07 6.49
N LEU A 99 -1.21 15.78 6.36
CA LEU A 99 -0.68 15.21 5.13
C LEU A 99 -1.74 15.08 4.03
N VAL A 100 -2.98 14.74 4.40
CA VAL A 100 -4.10 14.75 3.45
C VAL A 100 -4.36 16.16 2.93
N ASN A 101 -4.28 17.19 3.78
CA ASN A 101 -4.41 18.57 3.36
C ASN A 101 -3.29 18.98 2.38
N ILE A 102 -2.04 18.61 2.65
CA ILE A 102 -0.92 18.85 1.73
C ILE A 102 -1.18 18.17 0.37
N PHE A 103 -1.69 16.93 0.38
CA PHE A 103 -2.04 16.23 -0.86
C PHE A 103 -3.11 17.00 -1.64
N LEU A 104 -4.20 17.40 -0.98
CA LEU A 104 -5.30 18.14 -1.61
C LEU A 104 -4.83 19.50 -2.16
N GLU A 105 -3.99 20.21 -1.46
CA GLU A 105 -3.41 21.48 -1.94
C GLU A 105 -2.51 21.26 -3.18
N LYS A 106 -1.66 20.23 -3.16
CA LYS A 106 -0.82 19.89 -4.31
C LYS A 106 -1.64 19.42 -5.53
N THR A 107 -2.81 18.82 -5.35
CA THR A 107 -3.68 18.45 -6.48
C THR A 107 -4.36 19.65 -7.13
N LYS A 108 -4.50 20.78 -6.43
CA LYS A 108 -5.02 22.03 -6.98
C LYS A 108 -3.97 22.81 -7.76
N GLN A 109 -2.68 22.54 -7.55
CA GLN A 109 -1.58 23.25 -8.22
C GLN A 109 -1.44 22.79 -9.66
N SER A 110 -1.36 23.75 -10.58
CA SER A 110 -1.04 23.49 -11.99
C SER A 110 0.47 23.45 -12.21
N GLY A 111 0.94 22.65 -13.17
CA GLY A 111 2.33 22.61 -13.58
C GLY A 111 3.18 21.50 -12.94
N LYS A 112 4.52 21.64 -13.04
CA LYS A 112 5.48 20.56 -12.71
C LYS A 112 5.57 20.18 -11.22
N GLN A 113 5.07 21.03 -10.32
CA GLN A 113 5.11 20.81 -8.88
C GLN A 113 3.81 20.21 -8.33
N GLY A 114 2.72 20.28 -9.08
CA GLY A 114 1.43 19.71 -8.70
C GLY A 114 1.39 18.18 -8.77
N ILE A 115 0.40 17.61 -8.10
CA ILE A 115 0.09 16.20 -8.22
C ILE A 115 -0.98 16.02 -9.30
N HIS A 116 -0.60 15.37 -10.39
CA HIS A 116 -1.52 15.05 -11.48
C HIS A 116 -2.20 13.71 -11.18
N VAL A 117 -3.43 13.75 -10.69
CA VAL A 117 -4.17 12.59 -10.22
C VAL A 117 -4.34 11.54 -11.32
N ASP A 118 -4.64 11.95 -12.55
CA ASP A 118 -4.79 11.02 -13.69
C ASP A 118 -3.49 10.30 -14.01
N HIS A 119 -2.36 11.02 -13.94
CA HIS A 119 -1.05 10.41 -14.16
C HIS A 119 -0.71 9.39 -13.07
N LEU A 120 -0.95 9.74 -11.80
CA LEU A 120 -0.79 8.84 -10.67
C LEU A 120 -1.69 7.60 -10.79
N ASN A 121 -2.95 7.80 -11.17
CA ASN A 121 -3.89 6.71 -11.42
C ASN A 121 -3.41 5.79 -12.54
N ASN A 122 -2.94 6.32 -13.65
CA ASN A 122 -2.42 5.53 -14.77
C ASN A 122 -1.22 4.66 -14.38
N MET A 123 -0.25 5.23 -13.62
CA MET A 123 0.89 4.45 -13.11
C MET A 123 0.44 3.35 -12.15
N THR A 124 -0.49 3.67 -11.25
CA THR A 124 -1.05 2.72 -10.29
C THR A 124 -1.78 1.59 -11.01
N GLN A 125 -2.61 1.89 -12.00
CA GLN A 125 -3.33 0.91 -12.81
C GLN A 125 -2.38 -0.01 -13.59
N ARG A 126 -1.29 0.53 -14.16
CA ARG A 126 -0.25 -0.27 -14.83
C ARG A 126 0.37 -1.28 -13.86
N ALA A 127 0.74 -0.84 -12.66
CA ALA A 127 1.30 -1.73 -11.64
C ALA A 127 0.31 -2.83 -11.22
N ILE A 128 -0.96 -2.45 -10.94
CA ILE A 128 -2.03 -3.39 -10.57
C ILE A 128 -2.26 -4.42 -11.68
N GLN A 129 -2.44 -3.97 -12.92
CA GLN A 129 -2.69 -4.89 -14.04
C GLN A 129 -1.52 -5.83 -14.31
N SER A 130 -0.30 -5.34 -14.13
CA SER A 130 0.90 -6.15 -14.33
C SER A 130 1.03 -7.24 -13.27
N ILE A 131 0.77 -6.93 -11.99
CA ILE A 131 0.88 -7.92 -10.91
C ILE A 131 -0.26 -8.96 -10.98
N ILE A 132 -1.47 -8.56 -11.34
CA ILE A 132 -2.60 -9.49 -11.54
C ILE A 132 -2.33 -10.45 -12.71
N LYS A 133 -1.67 -9.97 -13.77
CA LYS A 133 -1.34 -10.77 -14.95
C LYS A 133 -0.03 -11.55 -14.83
N GLY A 134 0.68 -11.46 -13.70
CA GLY A 134 1.98 -12.11 -13.50
C GLY A 134 3.12 -11.57 -14.38
N LYS A 135 2.99 -10.34 -14.88
CA LYS A 135 3.96 -9.70 -15.77
C LYS A 135 5.02 -8.94 -14.97
N ASN A 136 5.99 -9.67 -14.44
CA ASN A 136 6.95 -9.14 -13.47
C ASN A 136 7.77 -7.95 -13.97
N ARG A 137 8.31 -8.02 -15.18
CA ARG A 137 9.10 -6.93 -15.75
C ARG A 137 8.27 -5.64 -15.86
N GLU A 138 7.04 -5.75 -16.37
CA GLU A 138 6.12 -4.62 -16.49
C GLU A 138 5.75 -4.08 -15.12
N PHE A 139 5.56 -4.97 -14.12
CA PHE A 139 5.28 -4.59 -12.74
C PHE A 139 6.41 -3.77 -12.13
N PHE A 140 7.67 -4.22 -12.24
CA PHE A 140 8.80 -3.49 -11.70
C PHE A 140 9.06 -2.16 -12.42
N ASN A 141 8.85 -2.09 -13.73
CA ASN A 141 8.91 -0.83 -14.47
C ASN A 141 7.83 0.16 -13.97
N ALA A 142 6.60 -0.31 -13.78
CA ALA A 142 5.52 0.52 -13.24
C ALA A 142 5.77 0.96 -11.79
N LEU A 143 6.39 0.09 -10.98
CA LEU A 143 6.80 0.44 -9.61
C LEU A 143 7.91 1.50 -9.60
N GLN A 144 8.86 1.40 -10.51
CA GLN A 144 9.93 2.40 -10.65
C GLN A 144 9.34 3.78 -11.00
N ASP A 145 8.43 3.83 -11.97
CA ASP A 145 7.74 5.06 -12.36
C ASP A 145 6.96 5.64 -11.17
N LEU A 146 6.15 4.82 -10.49
CA LEU A 146 5.36 5.22 -9.33
C LEU A 146 6.22 5.69 -8.16
N SER A 147 7.28 4.96 -7.85
CA SER A 147 8.25 5.28 -6.80
C SER A 147 8.97 6.61 -7.08
N SER A 148 9.42 6.81 -8.32
CA SER A 148 10.04 8.06 -8.75
C SER A 148 9.07 9.24 -8.67
N TYR A 149 7.82 9.03 -9.10
CA TYR A 149 6.78 10.04 -9.01
C TYR A 149 6.48 10.43 -7.56
N GLN A 150 6.36 9.46 -6.66
CA GLN A 150 6.13 9.74 -5.24
C GLN A 150 7.33 10.45 -4.61
N LEU A 151 8.56 10.03 -4.88
CA LEU A 151 9.75 10.74 -4.36
C LEU A 151 9.75 12.22 -4.76
N LYS A 152 9.32 12.52 -5.99
CA LYS A 152 9.33 13.89 -6.54
C LYS A 152 8.17 14.75 -6.01
N HIS A 153 6.96 14.20 -5.96
CA HIS A 153 5.76 15.00 -5.73
C HIS A 153 5.18 14.87 -4.31
N PHE A 154 5.58 13.82 -3.58
CA PHE A 154 5.10 13.54 -2.22
C PHE A 154 6.19 13.77 -1.17
N ASP A 155 7.16 14.63 -1.47
CA ASP A 155 8.34 14.91 -0.64
C ASP A 155 7.96 15.15 0.84
N ALA A 156 7.04 16.07 1.11
CA ALA A 156 6.56 16.35 2.46
C ALA A 156 5.85 15.20 3.19
N MET A 157 5.52 14.12 2.46
CA MET A 157 4.87 12.92 3.01
C MET A 157 5.85 11.80 3.26
N ILE A 158 7.10 11.93 2.80
CA ILE A 158 8.16 10.94 3.03
C ILE A 158 8.75 11.19 4.41
N PRO A 159 8.84 10.18 5.28
CA PRO A 159 9.42 10.35 6.61
C PRO A 159 10.85 10.88 6.53
N GLU A 160 11.21 11.76 7.46
CA GLU A 160 12.56 12.31 7.55
C GLU A 160 13.62 11.19 7.58
N GLY A 161 14.74 11.41 6.89
CA GLY A 161 15.81 10.41 6.75
C GLY A 161 15.59 9.35 5.67
N PHE A 162 14.36 9.20 5.14
CA PHE A 162 14.09 8.17 4.12
C PHE A 162 14.29 8.63 2.68
N HIS A 163 14.42 9.92 2.40
CA HIS A 163 14.65 10.43 1.03
C HIS A 163 15.91 9.85 0.40
N SER A 164 17.03 9.82 1.13
CA SER A 164 18.30 9.26 0.66
C SER A 164 18.21 7.75 0.40
N ILE A 165 17.47 7.03 1.26
CA ILE A 165 17.23 5.60 1.13
C ILE A 165 16.39 5.33 -0.09
N TRP A 166 15.30 6.07 -0.27
CA TRP A 166 14.39 5.96 -1.40
C TRP A 166 15.12 6.23 -2.73
N LYS A 167 15.85 7.35 -2.80
CA LYS A 167 16.66 7.70 -3.96
C LYS A 167 17.67 6.60 -4.30
N LYS A 168 18.37 6.04 -3.31
CA LYS A 168 19.33 4.96 -3.52
C LYS A 168 18.68 3.72 -4.14
N GLY A 169 17.46 3.37 -3.76
CA GLY A 169 16.72 2.27 -4.37
C GLY A 169 16.43 2.50 -5.85
N LEU A 170 16.02 3.71 -6.20
CA LEU A 170 15.79 4.12 -7.60
C LEU A 170 17.07 4.13 -8.42
N ASP A 171 18.17 4.69 -7.87
CA ASP A 171 19.45 4.82 -8.58
C ASP A 171 20.08 3.46 -8.90
N ASN A 172 19.95 2.46 -8.02
CA ASN A 172 20.59 1.15 -8.19
C ASN A 172 19.64 0.05 -8.69
N GLY A 173 18.33 0.33 -8.75
CA GLY A 173 17.32 -0.62 -9.21
C GLY A 173 17.13 -1.86 -8.31
N LYS A 174 17.69 -1.88 -7.09
CA LYS A 174 17.61 -3.02 -6.19
C LYS A 174 16.28 -3.12 -5.45
N TYR A 175 15.64 -2.01 -5.22
CA TYR A 175 14.30 -1.96 -4.60
C TYR A 175 13.58 -0.67 -4.98
N TYR A 176 12.27 -0.72 -4.90
CA TYR A 176 11.40 0.44 -5.08
C TYR A 176 10.51 0.60 -3.87
N LEU A 177 10.44 1.82 -3.34
CA LEU A 177 9.60 2.17 -2.19
C LEU A 177 8.33 2.89 -2.64
N LYS A 178 7.31 2.78 -1.83
CA LYS A 178 6.09 3.59 -1.94
C LYS A 178 5.52 3.92 -0.56
N LEU A 179 4.78 5.01 -0.48
CA LEU A 179 4.05 5.39 0.73
C LEU A 179 2.95 4.36 1.06
N CYS A 180 2.73 4.16 2.36
CA CYS A 180 1.59 3.47 2.93
C CYS A 180 0.61 4.51 3.50
N GLY A 181 -0.60 4.57 2.98
CA GLY A 181 -1.58 5.57 3.41
C GLY A 181 -1.12 7.00 3.11
N SER A 182 -1.32 7.91 4.08
CA SER A 182 -0.96 9.32 3.97
C SER A 182 0.55 9.60 4.00
N GLY A 183 1.37 8.64 4.42
CA GLY A 183 2.79 8.86 4.63
C GLY A 183 3.11 9.58 5.95
N GLY A 184 4.24 10.28 6.01
CA GLY A 184 4.71 11.08 7.16
C GLY A 184 5.26 10.29 8.33
N GLY A 185 5.11 8.96 8.32
CA GLY A 185 5.55 8.07 9.40
C GLY A 185 5.05 6.64 9.19
N GLY A 186 5.16 5.81 10.24
CA GLY A 186 4.80 4.40 10.17
C GLY A 186 5.75 3.61 9.28
N SER A 187 5.23 2.97 8.24
CA SER A 187 6.02 2.10 7.37
C SER A 187 5.98 2.53 5.92
N LEU A 188 7.09 2.34 5.22
CA LEU A 188 7.17 2.37 3.76
C LEU A 188 7.06 0.95 3.21
N LEU A 189 6.32 0.78 2.12
CA LEU A 189 6.22 -0.50 1.43
C LEU A 189 7.30 -0.59 0.37
N GLY A 190 8.09 -1.67 0.42
CA GLY A 190 9.17 -1.93 -0.53
C GLY A 190 8.94 -3.19 -1.35
N PHE A 191 9.49 -3.19 -2.56
CA PHE A 191 9.48 -4.31 -3.48
C PHE A 191 10.89 -4.56 -3.99
N THR A 192 11.31 -5.82 -4.03
CA THR A 192 12.64 -6.20 -4.49
C THR A 192 12.63 -7.56 -5.17
N ASN A 193 13.61 -7.79 -6.05
CA ASN A 193 13.99 -9.11 -6.58
C ASN A 193 15.28 -9.63 -5.93
N ASP A 194 15.80 -8.96 -4.89
CA ASP A 194 17.05 -9.29 -4.24
C ASP A 194 16.96 -8.93 -2.74
N LEU A 195 16.14 -9.68 -2.01
CA LEU A 195 15.92 -9.45 -0.58
C LEU A 195 17.23 -9.51 0.24
N PRO A 196 18.18 -10.45 -0.01
CA PRO A 196 19.43 -10.47 0.73
C PRO A 196 20.24 -9.17 0.58
N ALA A 197 20.34 -8.64 -0.64
CA ALA A 197 21.04 -7.36 -0.86
C ALA A 197 20.34 -6.20 -0.15
N VAL A 198 19.01 -6.14 -0.18
CA VAL A 198 18.26 -5.09 0.52
C VAL A 198 18.48 -5.18 2.03
N ARG A 199 18.42 -6.37 2.62
CA ARG A 199 18.71 -6.56 4.06
C ARG A 199 20.11 -6.07 4.43
N SER A 200 21.12 -6.44 3.64
CA SER A 200 22.50 -5.99 3.87
C SER A 200 22.65 -4.47 3.76
N MET A 201 21.93 -3.84 2.83
CA MET A 201 21.95 -2.39 2.65
C MET A 201 21.26 -1.64 3.79
N MET A 202 20.14 -2.17 4.29
CA MET A 202 19.36 -1.55 5.36
C MET A 202 20.00 -1.75 6.74
N ALA A 203 20.61 -2.91 6.99
CA ALA A 203 21.35 -3.17 8.23
C ALA A 203 22.51 -2.17 8.46
N LYS A 204 23.16 -1.67 7.41
CA LYS A 204 24.18 -0.61 7.50
C LYS A 204 23.63 0.75 7.96
N LYS A 205 22.33 0.87 8.07
CA LYS A 205 21.60 2.09 8.49
C LYS A 205 20.74 1.85 9.73
N ASP A 206 20.95 0.74 10.42
CA ASP A 206 20.14 0.27 11.56
C ASP A 206 18.63 0.18 11.25
N LEU A 207 18.30 -0.14 10.00
CA LEU A 207 16.93 -0.32 9.56
C LEU A 207 16.60 -1.80 9.40
N GLU A 208 15.54 -2.22 10.08
CA GLU A 208 14.99 -3.56 9.93
C GLU A 208 14.14 -3.66 8.66
N VAL A 209 14.38 -4.71 7.88
CA VAL A 209 13.55 -5.12 6.76
C VAL A 209 12.55 -6.17 7.24
N ILE A 210 11.29 -5.79 7.34
CA ILE A 210 10.20 -6.68 7.77
C ILE A 210 9.55 -7.27 6.52
N PRO A 211 9.81 -8.53 6.15
CA PRO A 211 9.17 -9.13 4.98
C PRO A 211 7.70 -9.40 5.28
N VAL A 212 6.80 -8.90 4.43
CA VAL A 212 5.36 -9.20 4.47
C VAL A 212 5.00 -10.29 3.46
N TYR A 213 5.83 -10.48 2.46
CA TYR A 213 5.75 -11.59 1.52
C TYR A 213 7.16 -11.95 1.05
N VAL A 214 7.47 -13.22 1.14
CA VAL A 214 8.67 -13.84 0.55
C VAL A 214 8.20 -15.05 -0.21
N GLN A 215 8.60 -15.16 -1.46
CA GLN A 215 8.27 -16.34 -2.22
C GLN A 215 9.06 -17.54 -1.69
N GLN A 216 8.35 -18.49 -1.09
CA GLN A 216 8.91 -19.79 -0.75
C GLN A 216 8.73 -20.74 -1.94
N ILE A 217 9.81 -21.24 -2.48
CA ILE A 217 9.76 -22.36 -3.43
C ILE A 217 9.68 -23.63 -2.57
N ARG A 218 8.54 -24.30 -2.64
CA ARG A 218 8.38 -25.66 -2.15
C ARG A 218 9.07 -26.65 -3.11
#